data_083a4c4adaf84f9236a4d91eb369e0f7
#
_entry.id   083a4c4adaf84f9236a4d91eb369e0f7
#
_cell.length_a   1.000
_cell.length_b   1.000
_cell.length_c   1.000
_cell.angle_alpha   90.00
_cell.angle_beta   90.00
_cell.angle_gamma   90.00
#
_symmetry.space_group_name_H-M   'P 1'
#
loop_
_entity.id
_entity.type
_entity.pdbx_description
1 polymer ?
#
loop_
_entity_poly.entity_id
_entity_poly.type
_entity_poly.pdbx_seq_one_letter_code
_entity_poly.pdbx_strand_id
1 'polypeptide(L)'
;MQFGLSQEQDMVVTTVRRFVENEIYPHEDLVERTGHVPKEIGEEIKQKCLDLGFYACNFPEEVGGAGLSHLDFTLLERELGRGSMALTHFFGRPQNILMACNDMQRERYLLPAVRGERMDALAMTEPGAGSDVRSMTCQAVRDGGDWVVNGSKHFISGAEHADFFIVFIATGVDETPKGPKRRITTFLVDRGTPGFDVRDGYQSVSHRGYKNYILSFDDCRLPDAQVLGEVDGGFAVMNEWLYATRLTVAAFCVGRARRCFDYALNYAAERKQFGQPIGKFQGVGFQIANMITEIDAADWLTLSAAWRLDEALPANREIASAKLYASEMLARVTDQTLQVFGGMGLMDDFPIERFWRDARVERIWDGTSEIQRHIISRDLLRPFGA
;
A
#
# COMPACT_ATOMS: atom_id res chain seq x y z
N MET A 1 22.85 10.35 -17.00
CA MET A 1 21.75 10.32 -16.02
C MET A 1 20.90 11.56 -16.27
N GLN A 2 19.62 11.39 -16.59
CA GLN A 2 18.69 12.48 -16.84
C GLN A 2 17.87 12.68 -15.56
N PHE A 3 17.95 13.87 -14.95
CA PHE A 3 17.27 14.15 -13.68
C PHE A 3 15.86 14.74 -13.83
N GLY A 4 15.48 15.13 -15.06
CA GLY A 4 14.13 15.62 -15.37
C GLY A 4 13.22 14.50 -15.81
N LEU A 5 11.92 14.68 -15.62
CA LEU A 5 10.90 13.80 -16.17
C LEU A 5 10.91 13.85 -17.70
N SER A 6 10.64 12.72 -18.35
CA SER A 6 10.31 12.71 -19.77
C SER A 6 8.96 13.40 -20.01
N GLN A 7 8.65 13.72 -21.24
CA GLN A 7 7.35 14.31 -21.61
C GLN A 7 6.20 13.38 -21.24
N GLU A 8 6.36 12.06 -21.41
CA GLU A 8 5.37 11.04 -21.06
C GLU A 8 5.19 10.95 -19.55
N GLN A 9 6.27 10.95 -18.77
CA GLN A 9 6.22 10.97 -17.30
C GLN A 9 5.54 12.23 -16.76
N ASP A 10 5.81 13.39 -17.35
CA ASP A 10 5.14 14.64 -16.96
C ASP A 10 3.64 14.58 -17.26
N MET A 11 3.24 13.97 -18.38
CA MET A 11 1.83 13.72 -18.70
C MET A 11 1.17 12.80 -17.67
N VAL A 12 1.79 11.69 -17.27
CA VAL A 12 1.27 10.78 -16.22
C VAL A 12 1.08 11.55 -14.91
N VAL A 13 2.13 12.23 -14.45
CA VAL A 13 2.10 13.02 -13.19
C VAL A 13 0.99 14.07 -13.22
N THR A 14 0.89 14.84 -14.31
CA THR A 14 -0.10 15.92 -14.44
C THR A 14 -1.52 15.36 -14.50
N THR A 15 -1.74 14.27 -15.23
CA THR A 15 -3.07 13.66 -15.38
C THR A 15 -3.55 13.06 -14.06
N VAL A 16 -2.70 12.30 -13.37
CA VAL A 16 -3.05 11.68 -12.09
C VAL A 16 -3.27 12.74 -11.00
N ARG A 17 -2.45 13.79 -10.98
CA ARG A 17 -2.66 14.93 -10.05
C ARG A 17 -4.03 15.56 -10.25
N ARG A 18 -4.39 15.90 -11.48
CA ARG A 18 -5.72 16.46 -11.81
C ARG A 18 -6.84 15.49 -11.44
N PHE A 19 -6.65 14.21 -11.67
CA PHE A 19 -7.61 13.21 -11.24
C PHE A 19 -7.81 13.23 -9.72
N VAL A 20 -6.74 13.25 -8.95
CA VAL A 20 -6.82 13.32 -7.47
C VAL A 20 -7.50 14.61 -7.02
N GLU A 21 -7.17 15.74 -7.61
CA GLU A 21 -7.75 17.05 -7.26
C GLU A 21 -9.25 17.12 -7.59
N ASN A 22 -9.67 16.58 -8.73
CA ASN A 22 -11.04 16.71 -9.20
C ASN A 22 -11.97 15.58 -8.74
N GLU A 23 -11.46 14.34 -8.59
CA GLU A 23 -12.26 13.14 -8.35
C GLU A 23 -12.09 12.57 -6.93
N ILE A 24 -11.02 12.89 -6.23
CA ILE A 24 -10.74 12.35 -4.90
C ILE A 24 -10.99 13.40 -3.81
N TYR A 25 -10.39 14.59 -3.90
CA TYR A 25 -10.49 15.62 -2.88
C TYR A 25 -11.93 16.02 -2.52
N PRO A 26 -12.88 16.14 -3.48
CA PRO A 26 -14.25 16.54 -3.14
C PRO A 26 -14.98 15.57 -2.22
N HIS A 27 -14.54 14.31 -2.17
CA HIS A 27 -15.21 13.25 -1.40
C HIS A 27 -14.52 12.92 -0.07
N GLU A 28 -13.33 13.47 0.19
CA GLU A 28 -12.53 13.11 1.37
C GLU A 28 -13.22 13.42 2.70
N ASP A 29 -13.87 14.58 2.82
CA ASP A 29 -14.54 14.97 4.05
C ASP A 29 -15.76 14.10 4.36
N LEU A 30 -16.48 13.67 3.34
CA LEU A 30 -17.60 12.74 3.49
C LEU A 30 -17.08 11.39 4.03
N VAL A 31 -16.03 10.86 3.41
CA VAL A 31 -15.43 9.56 3.79
C VAL A 31 -14.84 9.64 5.20
N GLU A 32 -14.17 10.74 5.55
CA GLU A 32 -13.62 10.94 6.89
C GLU A 32 -14.70 10.93 7.98
N ARG A 33 -15.82 11.62 7.75
CA ARG A 33 -16.94 11.72 8.71
C ARG A 33 -17.73 10.42 8.82
N THR A 34 -17.97 9.74 7.71
CA THR A 34 -18.82 8.54 7.68
C THR A 34 -18.05 7.24 7.93
N GLY A 35 -16.73 7.25 7.72
CA GLY A 35 -15.88 6.08 7.85
C GLY A 35 -16.11 5.02 6.77
N HIS A 36 -16.71 5.37 5.63
CA HIS A 36 -16.89 4.48 4.48
C HIS A 36 -16.95 5.28 3.17
N VAL A 37 -16.63 4.61 2.07
CA VAL A 37 -16.81 5.17 0.71
C VAL A 37 -18.20 4.75 0.22
N PRO A 38 -19.10 5.71 -0.11
CA PRO A 38 -20.35 5.38 -0.76
C PRO A 38 -20.11 4.59 -2.07
N LYS A 39 -20.93 3.56 -2.30
CA LYS A 39 -20.75 2.65 -3.44
C LYS A 39 -20.73 3.40 -4.76
N GLU A 40 -21.61 4.36 -4.93
CA GLU A 40 -21.74 5.17 -6.15
C GLU A 40 -20.46 5.94 -6.44
N ILE A 41 -19.83 6.51 -5.42
CA ILE A 41 -18.57 7.27 -5.54
C ILE A 41 -17.43 6.31 -5.91
N GLY A 42 -17.35 5.15 -5.25
CA GLY A 42 -16.33 4.14 -5.57
C GLY A 42 -16.42 3.64 -7.01
N GLU A 43 -17.65 3.32 -7.47
CA GLU A 43 -17.88 2.88 -8.85
C GLU A 43 -17.59 3.98 -9.89
N GLU A 44 -17.91 5.25 -9.58
CA GLU A 44 -17.59 6.39 -10.44
C GLU A 44 -16.08 6.58 -10.59
N ILE A 45 -15.32 6.54 -9.49
CA ILE A 45 -13.87 6.61 -9.51
C ILE A 45 -13.30 5.48 -10.34
N LYS A 46 -13.74 4.23 -10.11
CA LYS A 46 -13.30 3.05 -10.85
C LYS A 46 -13.54 3.21 -12.34
N GLN A 47 -14.76 3.62 -12.74
CA GLN A 47 -15.09 3.79 -14.16
C GLN A 47 -14.21 4.84 -14.82
N LYS A 48 -13.99 5.99 -14.19
CA LYS A 48 -13.09 7.03 -14.72
C LYS A 48 -11.65 6.52 -14.88
N CYS A 49 -11.18 5.67 -13.96
CA CYS A 49 -9.84 5.06 -14.09
C CYS A 49 -9.76 4.07 -15.24
N LEU A 50 -10.81 3.28 -15.47
CA LEU A 50 -10.93 2.40 -16.65
C LEU A 50 -10.92 3.21 -17.96
N ASP A 51 -11.71 4.27 -18.02
CA ASP A 51 -11.80 5.14 -19.21
C ASP A 51 -10.48 5.85 -19.54
N LEU A 52 -9.67 6.17 -18.53
CA LEU A 52 -8.34 6.77 -18.67
C LEU A 52 -7.22 5.74 -18.93
N GLY A 53 -7.51 4.44 -18.87
CA GLY A 53 -6.50 3.38 -19.02
C GLY A 53 -5.53 3.26 -17.84
N PHE A 54 -5.87 3.80 -16.67
CA PHE A 54 -5.03 3.71 -15.47
C PHE A 54 -5.37 2.52 -14.57
N TYR A 55 -6.52 1.88 -14.79
CA TYR A 55 -6.88 0.68 -14.03
C TYR A 55 -5.91 -0.45 -14.39
N ALA A 56 -5.38 -1.16 -13.38
CA ALA A 56 -4.38 -2.22 -13.53
C ALA A 56 -3.15 -1.83 -14.38
N CYS A 57 -2.76 -0.55 -14.39
CA CYS A 57 -1.65 -0.03 -15.19
C CYS A 57 -0.28 -0.63 -14.82
N ASN A 58 -0.15 -1.25 -13.66
CA ASN A 58 1.02 -2.00 -13.19
C ASN A 58 1.13 -3.41 -13.81
N PHE A 59 0.11 -3.87 -14.54
CA PHE A 59 0.14 -5.16 -15.24
C PHE A 59 0.65 -5.02 -16.66
N PRO A 60 1.27 -6.08 -17.23
CA PRO A 60 1.70 -6.10 -18.64
C PRO A 60 0.53 -5.94 -19.61
N GLU A 61 0.79 -5.41 -20.80
CA GLU A 61 -0.20 -5.23 -21.87
C GLU A 61 -0.82 -6.57 -22.31
N GLU A 62 -0.06 -7.67 -22.28
CA GLU A 62 -0.51 -9.02 -22.66
C GLU A 62 -1.69 -9.56 -21.83
N VAL A 63 -1.91 -8.99 -20.62
CA VAL A 63 -3.06 -9.32 -19.76
C VAL A 63 -4.07 -8.18 -19.67
N GLY A 64 -3.87 -7.10 -20.42
CA GLY A 64 -4.78 -5.95 -20.50
C GLY A 64 -4.41 -4.78 -19.59
N GLY A 65 -3.24 -4.80 -18.97
CA GLY A 65 -2.69 -3.66 -18.23
C GLY A 65 -2.06 -2.62 -19.17
N ALA A 66 -1.53 -1.52 -18.62
CA ALA A 66 -0.86 -0.48 -19.40
C ALA A 66 0.67 -0.68 -19.49
N GLY A 67 1.24 -1.67 -18.82
CA GLY A 67 2.66 -2.01 -18.90
C GLY A 67 3.59 -0.90 -18.39
N LEU A 68 3.14 -0.07 -17.44
CA LEU A 68 3.98 1.00 -16.90
C LEU A 68 5.27 0.43 -16.30
N SER A 69 6.38 1.11 -16.56
CA SER A 69 7.65 0.83 -15.87
C SER A 69 7.50 1.02 -14.35
N HIS A 70 8.40 0.45 -13.56
CA HIS A 70 8.39 0.67 -12.11
C HIS A 70 8.54 2.15 -11.77
N LEU A 71 9.34 2.89 -12.53
CA LEU A 71 9.53 4.32 -12.33
C LEU A 71 8.23 5.09 -12.61
N ASP A 72 7.57 4.81 -13.74
CA ASP A 72 6.33 5.50 -14.13
C ASP A 72 5.19 5.18 -13.17
N PHE A 73 5.07 3.91 -12.77
CA PHE A 73 4.11 3.49 -11.75
C PHE A 73 4.40 4.15 -10.38
N THR A 74 5.66 4.29 -9.99
CA THR A 74 6.06 4.99 -8.77
C THR A 74 5.69 6.49 -8.81
N LEU A 75 5.85 7.14 -9.96
CA LEU A 75 5.42 8.53 -10.17
C LEU A 75 3.89 8.66 -10.05
N LEU A 76 3.14 7.72 -10.62
CA LEU A 76 1.69 7.64 -10.50
C LEU A 76 1.27 7.45 -9.03
N GLU A 77 1.84 6.49 -8.30
CA GLU A 77 1.55 6.23 -6.89
C GLU A 77 1.89 7.43 -5.99
N ARG A 78 2.94 8.18 -6.33
CA ARG A 78 3.27 9.43 -5.64
C ARG A 78 2.14 10.45 -5.76
N GLU A 79 1.56 10.63 -6.93
CA GLU A 79 0.43 11.56 -7.09
C GLU A 79 -0.85 11.03 -6.42
N LEU A 80 -1.13 9.73 -6.49
CA LEU A 80 -2.25 9.12 -5.75
C LEU A 80 -2.09 9.28 -4.23
N GLY A 81 -0.87 9.25 -3.72
CA GLY A 81 -0.56 9.46 -2.31
C GLY A 81 -1.03 10.82 -1.76
N ARG A 82 -1.30 11.80 -2.62
CA ARG A 82 -1.91 13.07 -2.23
C ARG A 82 -3.36 12.92 -1.76
N GLY A 83 -4.08 11.88 -2.23
CA GLY A 83 -5.49 11.63 -1.93
C GLY A 83 -5.74 10.67 -0.75
N SER A 84 -7.01 10.54 -0.34
CA SER A 84 -7.46 9.56 0.65
C SER A 84 -7.21 8.13 0.16
N MET A 85 -6.58 7.28 0.99
CA MET A 85 -6.36 5.86 0.70
C MET A 85 -7.67 5.11 0.41
N ALA A 86 -8.73 5.42 1.13
CA ALA A 86 -10.03 4.80 0.95
C ALA A 86 -10.60 5.04 -0.45
N LEU A 87 -10.47 6.26 -0.97
CA LEU A 87 -10.95 6.64 -2.31
C LEU A 87 -9.99 6.16 -3.41
N THR A 88 -8.67 6.32 -3.21
CA THR A 88 -7.68 5.86 -4.20
C THR A 88 -7.58 4.34 -4.30
N HIS A 89 -8.18 3.58 -3.37
CA HIS A 89 -8.34 2.14 -3.51
C HIS A 89 -9.12 1.77 -4.79
N PHE A 90 -10.14 2.56 -5.14
CA PHE A 90 -10.96 2.35 -6.35
C PHE A 90 -10.25 2.75 -7.66
N PHE A 91 -9.07 3.34 -7.58
CA PHE A 91 -8.23 3.56 -8.77
C PHE A 91 -7.84 2.25 -9.46
N GLY A 92 -7.88 1.13 -8.73
CA GLY A 92 -7.77 -0.22 -9.25
C GLY A 92 -6.33 -0.67 -9.50
N ARG A 93 -5.78 -1.27 -8.48
CA ARG A 93 -4.42 -1.85 -8.47
C ARG A 93 -4.51 -3.29 -7.99
N PRO A 94 -4.97 -4.23 -8.86
CA PRO A 94 -4.98 -5.65 -8.52
C PRO A 94 -3.61 -6.12 -8.07
N GLN A 95 -3.56 -7.14 -7.22
CA GLN A 95 -2.30 -7.62 -6.68
C GLN A 95 -1.45 -8.30 -7.75
N ASN A 96 -0.22 -7.83 -7.97
CA ASN A 96 0.71 -8.32 -9.00
C ASN A 96 1.01 -9.82 -8.91
N ILE A 97 0.88 -10.41 -7.73
CA ILE A 97 1.05 -11.86 -7.52
C ILE A 97 0.02 -12.70 -8.27
N LEU A 98 -1.05 -12.12 -8.79
CA LEU A 98 -1.98 -12.80 -9.72
C LEU A 98 -1.30 -13.22 -11.01
N MET A 99 -0.12 -12.68 -11.35
CA MET A 99 0.69 -13.18 -12.47
C MET A 99 1.15 -14.63 -12.27
N ALA A 100 1.13 -15.17 -11.06
CA ALA A 100 1.40 -16.59 -10.77
C ALA A 100 0.21 -17.52 -11.11
N CYS A 101 -0.92 -16.99 -11.60
CA CYS A 101 -2.08 -17.78 -12.02
C CYS A 101 -1.75 -18.71 -13.16
N ASN A 102 -2.18 -19.99 -13.04
CA ASN A 102 -2.24 -20.92 -14.18
C ASN A 102 -3.38 -20.54 -15.15
N ASP A 103 -3.47 -21.21 -16.29
CA ASP A 103 -4.43 -20.83 -17.36
C ASP A 103 -5.89 -20.76 -16.87
N MET A 104 -6.35 -21.72 -16.06
CA MET A 104 -7.70 -21.71 -15.51
C MET A 104 -7.90 -20.53 -14.52
N GLN A 105 -6.92 -20.28 -13.68
CA GLN A 105 -6.95 -19.18 -12.71
C GLN A 105 -6.84 -17.82 -13.40
N ARG A 106 -6.11 -17.73 -14.54
CA ARG A 106 -6.06 -16.49 -15.35
C ARG A 106 -7.44 -16.07 -15.80
N GLU A 107 -8.22 -17.00 -16.36
CA GLU A 107 -9.59 -16.72 -16.82
C GLU A 107 -10.55 -16.37 -15.68
N ARG A 108 -10.39 -16.98 -14.51
CA ARG A 108 -11.30 -16.82 -13.39
C ARG A 108 -10.98 -15.64 -12.48
N TYR A 109 -9.71 -15.31 -12.31
CA TYR A 109 -9.23 -14.32 -11.33
C TYR A 109 -8.42 -13.18 -11.94
N LEU A 110 -7.34 -13.48 -12.69
CA LEU A 110 -6.44 -12.45 -13.19
C LEU A 110 -7.12 -11.52 -14.20
N LEU A 111 -7.65 -12.07 -15.29
CA LEU A 111 -8.23 -11.25 -16.35
C LEU A 111 -9.45 -10.45 -15.87
N PRO A 112 -10.40 -11.02 -15.10
CA PRO A 112 -11.48 -10.24 -14.50
C PRO A 112 -10.98 -9.17 -13.53
N ALA A 113 -9.92 -9.42 -12.75
CA ALA A 113 -9.34 -8.42 -11.86
C ALA A 113 -8.74 -7.26 -12.67
N VAL A 114 -7.97 -7.54 -13.71
CA VAL A 114 -7.37 -6.51 -14.57
C VAL A 114 -8.43 -5.68 -15.31
N ARG A 115 -9.58 -6.27 -15.66
CA ARG A 115 -10.71 -5.56 -16.29
C ARG A 115 -11.61 -4.79 -15.30
N GLY A 116 -11.31 -4.86 -13.98
CA GLY A 116 -12.16 -4.24 -12.97
C GLY A 116 -13.50 -4.94 -12.74
N GLU A 117 -13.70 -6.15 -13.29
CA GLU A 117 -14.90 -6.96 -13.14
C GLU A 117 -14.96 -7.66 -11.77
N ARG A 118 -13.80 -7.95 -11.18
CA ARG A 118 -13.64 -8.54 -9.84
C ARG A 118 -12.56 -7.81 -9.07
N MET A 119 -12.79 -7.64 -7.77
CA MET A 119 -11.81 -7.04 -6.87
C MET A 119 -11.19 -8.11 -5.96
N ASP A 120 -9.91 -7.97 -5.68
CA ASP A 120 -9.17 -8.84 -4.78
C ASP A 120 -8.85 -8.17 -3.44
N ALA A 121 -8.62 -8.98 -2.42
CA ALA A 121 -7.99 -8.55 -1.18
C ALA A 121 -6.92 -9.56 -0.75
N LEU A 122 -5.82 -9.07 -0.19
CA LEU A 122 -4.72 -9.91 0.25
C LEU A 122 -4.77 -10.15 1.76
N ALA A 123 -4.59 -11.41 2.17
CA ALA A 123 -4.70 -11.84 3.55
C ALA A 123 -3.45 -12.58 4.02
N MET A 124 -2.64 -11.92 4.85
CA MET A 124 -1.39 -12.47 5.38
C MET A 124 -1.39 -12.49 6.92
N THR A 125 -1.65 -11.35 7.54
CA THR A 125 -1.47 -11.08 8.96
C THR A 125 -2.47 -11.85 9.83
N GLU A 126 -2.01 -12.33 10.99
CA GLU A 126 -2.83 -13.00 12.01
C GLU A 126 -2.68 -12.28 13.37
N PRO A 127 -3.59 -12.53 14.34
CA PRO A 127 -3.44 -11.97 15.69
C PRO A 127 -2.09 -12.22 16.35
N GLY A 128 -1.47 -13.38 16.07
CA GLY A 128 -0.16 -13.79 16.61
C GLY A 128 1.02 -13.65 15.63
N ALA A 129 0.78 -13.28 14.36
CA ALA A 129 1.81 -13.27 13.30
C ALA A 129 1.71 -12.02 12.42
N GLY A 130 2.45 -10.98 12.78
CA GLY A 130 2.62 -9.75 12.00
C GLY A 130 3.99 -9.68 11.35
N SER A 131 4.98 -9.09 12.03
CA SER A 131 6.37 -9.02 11.53
C SER A 131 7.00 -10.39 11.35
N ASP A 132 6.68 -11.36 12.22
CA ASP A 132 7.04 -12.76 12.08
C ASP A 132 5.93 -13.54 11.36
N VAL A 133 5.85 -13.39 10.05
CA VAL A 133 4.85 -14.09 9.21
C VAL A 133 5.00 -15.61 9.23
N ARG A 134 6.17 -16.13 9.64
CA ARG A 134 6.43 -17.58 9.72
C ARG A 134 5.88 -18.21 10.99
N SER A 135 5.41 -17.43 11.94
CA SER A 135 4.70 -17.89 13.13
C SER A 135 3.18 -18.03 12.92
N MET A 136 2.69 -17.89 11.68
CA MET A 136 1.25 -18.01 11.39
C MET A 136 0.69 -19.36 11.85
N THR A 137 -0.56 -19.33 12.34
CA THR A 137 -1.28 -20.48 12.89
C THR A 137 -2.45 -20.93 12.04
N CYS A 138 -2.96 -20.05 11.15
CA CYS A 138 -3.94 -20.45 10.13
C CYS A 138 -3.30 -21.51 9.25
N GLN A 139 -3.90 -22.70 9.21
CA GLN A 139 -3.31 -23.87 8.58
C GLN A 139 -4.26 -24.53 7.58
N ALA A 140 -3.68 -25.13 6.57
CA ALA A 140 -4.36 -25.99 5.61
C ALA A 140 -3.78 -27.41 5.70
N VAL A 141 -4.66 -28.37 5.88
CA VAL A 141 -4.30 -29.82 5.93
C VAL A 141 -4.90 -30.50 4.71
N ARG A 142 -4.09 -31.28 4.02
CA ARG A 142 -4.55 -32.00 2.82
C ARG A 142 -5.51 -33.13 3.21
N ASP A 143 -6.67 -33.18 2.52
CA ASP A 143 -7.68 -34.22 2.66
C ASP A 143 -8.15 -34.64 1.26
N GLY A 144 -7.58 -35.75 0.75
CA GLY A 144 -7.81 -36.20 -0.63
C GLY A 144 -7.25 -35.20 -1.65
N GLY A 145 -8.12 -34.71 -2.54
CA GLY A 145 -7.80 -33.69 -3.55
C GLY A 145 -8.00 -32.25 -3.09
N ASP A 146 -8.41 -32.05 -1.83
CA ASP A 146 -8.72 -30.75 -1.24
C ASP A 146 -7.77 -30.41 -0.09
N TRP A 147 -7.89 -29.16 0.37
CA TRP A 147 -7.29 -28.64 1.59
C TRP A 147 -8.39 -28.24 2.57
N VAL A 148 -8.31 -28.65 3.81
CA VAL A 148 -9.17 -28.22 4.90
C VAL A 148 -8.46 -27.11 5.67
N VAL A 149 -9.02 -25.91 5.65
CA VAL A 149 -8.43 -24.71 6.22
C VAL A 149 -9.13 -24.33 7.51
N ASN A 150 -8.32 -24.09 8.55
CA ASN A 150 -8.78 -23.60 9.85
C ASN A 150 -7.89 -22.47 10.36
N GLY A 151 -8.51 -21.42 10.91
CA GLY A 151 -7.81 -20.28 11.47
C GLY A 151 -8.43 -18.94 11.12
N SER A 152 -7.66 -17.87 11.27
CA SER A 152 -8.14 -16.51 10.97
C SER A 152 -7.03 -15.60 10.49
N LYS A 153 -7.42 -14.59 9.71
CA LYS A 153 -6.57 -13.46 9.29
C LYS A 153 -7.19 -12.17 9.78
N HIS A 154 -6.37 -11.16 10.10
CA HIS A 154 -6.87 -9.86 10.50
C HIS A 154 -6.13 -8.69 9.83
N PHE A 155 -6.67 -7.48 9.97
CA PHE A 155 -6.23 -6.28 9.27
C PHE A 155 -6.28 -6.42 7.73
N ILE A 156 -7.33 -7.10 7.22
CA ILE A 156 -7.48 -7.31 5.78
C ILE A 156 -8.22 -6.12 5.18
N SER A 157 -7.47 -5.28 4.50
CA SER A 157 -7.99 -4.06 3.87
C SER A 157 -8.70 -4.37 2.56
N GLY A 158 -9.71 -3.56 2.21
CA GLY A 158 -10.48 -3.72 0.97
C GLY A 158 -11.41 -4.95 0.95
N ALA A 159 -11.44 -5.75 2.02
CA ALA A 159 -12.22 -6.98 2.06
C ALA A 159 -13.74 -6.76 1.90
N GLU A 160 -14.26 -5.56 2.17
CA GLU A 160 -15.68 -5.26 1.94
C GLU A 160 -16.08 -5.31 0.46
N HIS A 161 -15.16 -4.96 -0.43
CA HIS A 161 -15.37 -4.88 -1.86
C HIS A 161 -14.80 -6.09 -2.63
N ALA A 162 -14.02 -6.94 -1.97
CA ALA A 162 -13.36 -8.07 -2.61
C ALA A 162 -14.33 -9.18 -2.99
N ASP A 163 -14.23 -9.66 -4.23
CA ASP A 163 -14.94 -10.83 -4.74
C ASP A 163 -14.19 -12.12 -4.46
N PHE A 164 -12.88 -12.03 -4.29
CA PHE A 164 -12.01 -13.14 -3.92
C PHE A 164 -10.82 -12.65 -3.09
N PHE A 165 -10.16 -13.59 -2.44
CA PHE A 165 -9.07 -13.31 -1.51
C PHE A 165 -7.83 -14.11 -1.88
N ILE A 166 -6.67 -13.47 -1.79
CA ILE A 166 -5.35 -14.08 -1.93
C ILE A 166 -4.83 -14.32 -0.51
N VAL A 167 -4.81 -15.59 -0.08
CA VAL A 167 -4.57 -15.93 1.33
C VAL A 167 -3.30 -16.76 1.48
N PHE A 168 -2.38 -16.31 2.33
CA PHE A 168 -1.19 -17.06 2.73
C PHE A 168 -1.50 -17.93 3.93
N ILE A 169 -1.33 -19.25 3.80
CA ILE A 169 -1.72 -20.25 4.80
C ILE A 169 -0.56 -21.22 5.04
N ALA A 170 -0.35 -21.63 6.31
CA ALA A 170 0.63 -22.66 6.64
C ALA A 170 0.17 -24.03 6.17
N THR A 171 0.99 -24.73 5.38
CA THR A 171 0.71 -26.08 4.83
C THR A 171 1.61 -27.15 5.40
N GLY A 172 2.56 -26.80 6.26
CA GLY A 172 3.45 -27.75 6.93
C GLY A 172 4.49 -27.04 7.79
N VAL A 173 5.35 -27.86 8.39
CA VAL A 173 6.43 -27.40 9.26
C VAL A 173 7.70 -28.15 8.90
N ASP A 174 8.80 -27.44 8.73
CA ASP A 174 10.15 -27.99 8.63
C ASP A 174 10.85 -27.84 9.97
N GLU A 175 11.40 -28.92 10.50
CA GLU A 175 12.29 -28.85 11.64
C GLU A 175 13.66 -28.35 11.19
N THR A 176 14.12 -27.25 11.78
CA THR A 176 15.43 -26.68 11.46
C THR A 176 16.27 -26.51 12.73
N PRO A 177 17.61 -26.42 12.62
CA PRO A 177 18.47 -26.17 13.79
C PRO A 177 18.14 -24.87 14.56
N LYS A 178 17.38 -23.97 13.92
CA LYS A 178 16.91 -22.69 14.52
C LYS A 178 15.46 -22.77 15.04
N GLY A 179 14.87 -23.96 15.06
CA GLY A 179 13.48 -24.21 15.44
C GLY A 179 12.57 -24.48 14.25
N PRO A 180 11.28 -24.78 14.51
CA PRO A 180 10.29 -25.07 13.50
C PRO A 180 10.06 -23.87 12.55
N LYS A 181 9.98 -24.18 11.26
CA LYS A 181 9.73 -23.18 10.21
C LYS A 181 8.50 -23.56 9.41
N ARG A 182 7.47 -22.70 9.39
CA ARG A 182 6.25 -22.95 8.61
C ARG A 182 6.55 -22.92 7.11
N ARG A 183 6.03 -23.93 6.39
CA ARG A 183 5.86 -23.90 4.94
C ARG A 183 4.55 -23.16 4.65
N ILE A 184 4.54 -22.32 3.63
CA ILE A 184 3.42 -21.44 3.31
C ILE A 184 3.01 -21.68 1.88
N THR A 185 1.71 -21.84 1.66
CA THR A 185 1.09 -21.89 0.34
C THR A 185 0.14 -20.72 0.18
N THR A 186 0.02 -20.21 -1.04
CA THR A 186 -0.92 -19.15 -1.38
C THR A 186 -2.18 -19.76 -1.98
N PHE A 187 -3.36 -19.32 -1.53
CA PHE A 187 -4.65 -19.80 -2.01
C PHE A 187 -5.49 -18.65 -2.54
N LEU A 188 -6.27 -18.91 -3.61
CA LEU A 188 -7.34 -18.05 -4.09
C LEU A 188 -8.65 -18.53 -3.48
N VAL A 189 -9.32 -17.68 -2.71
CA VAL A 189 -10.56 -18.03 -1.99
C VAL A 189 -11.69 -17.12 -2.44
N ASP A 190 -12.71 -17.67 -3.07
CA ASP A 190 -13.88 -16.88 -3.48
C ASP A 190 -14.73 -16.47 -2.27
N ARG A 191 -15.29 -15.27 -2.31
CA ARG A 191 -16.32 -14.88 -1.36
C ARG A 191 -17.50 -15.84 -1.41
N GLY A 192 -18.00 -16.25 -0.25
CA GLY A 192 -19.10 -17.21 -0.13
C GLY A 192 -18.67 -18.69 -0.19
N THR A 193 -17.38 -18.99 -0.21
CA THR A 193 -16.89 -20.37 -0.03
C THR A 193 -17.40 -20.91 1.33
N PRO A 194 -18.00 -22.10 1.38
CA PRO A 194 -18.46 -22.69 2.66
C PRO A 194 -17.32 -22.81 3.68
N GLY A 195 -17.59 -22.41 4.93
CA GLY A 195 -16.59 -22.37 6.00
C GLY A 195 -15.65 -21.15 5.94
N PHE A 196 -15.86 -20.23 4.99
CA PHE A 196 -15.14 -18.98 4.90
C PHE A 196 -16.07 -17.80 5.20
N ASP A 197 -15.66 -16.94 6.16
CA ASP A 197 -16.46 -15.79 6.59
C ASP A 197 -15.59 -14.51 6.66
N VAL A 198 -16.21 -13.36 6.31
CA VAL A 198 -15.63 -12.03 6.31
C VAL A 198 -16.39 -11.16 7.29
N ARG A 199 -15.75 -10.70 8.35
CA ARG A 199 -16.36 -9.90 9.43
C ARG A 199 -15.68 -8.55 9.56
N ASP A 200 -16.45 -7.59 10.07
CA ASP A 200 -15.91 -6.30 10.48
C ASP A 200 -14.70 -6.49 11.41
N GLY A 201 -13.65 -5.76 11.12
CA GLY A 201 -12.43 -5.75 11.92
C GLY A 201 -12.38 -4.59 12.91
N TYR A 202 -11.18 -4.11 13.16
CA TYR A 202 -10.93 -3.05 14.13
C TYR A 202 -11.14 -1.67 13.49
N GLN A 203 -11.64 -0.73 14.28
CA GLN A 203 -11.69 0.68 13.85
C GLN A 203 -10.28 1.30 13.98
N SER A 204 -9.76 1.78 12.87
CA SER A 204 -8.47 2.46 12.83
C SER A 204 -8.63 3.96 13.10
N VAL A 205 -7.63 4.56 13.73
CA VAL A 205 -7.50 6.02 13.81
C VAL A 205 -6.97 6.62 12.51
N SER A 206 -6.28 5.80 11.70
CA SER A 206 -5.68 6.19 10.42
C SER A 206 -6.55 5.72 9.26
N HIS A 207 -6.50 6.45 8.14
CA HIS A 207 -7.18 6.11 6.88
C HIS A 207 -8.64 5.71 7.09
N ARG A 208 -9.42 6.57 7.74
CA ARG A 208 -10.87 6.34 7.90
C ARG A 208 -11.50 6.11 6.53
N GLY A 209 -12.44 5.15 6.50
CA GLY A 209 -13.02 4.68 5.24
C GLY A 209 -12.23 3.58 4.52
N TYR A 210 -10.95 3.42 4.81
CA TYR A 210 -10.16 2.25 4.39
C TYR A 210 -10.20 1.20 5.50
N LYS A 211 -11.32 0.51 5.58
CA LYS A 211 -11.60 -0.43 6.67
C LYS A 211 -10.72 -1.67 6.57
N ASN A 212 -10.49 -2.27 7.70
CA ASN A 212 -9.87 -3.58 7.80
C ASN A 212 -10.85 -4.61 8.36
N TYR A 213 -10.69 -5.85 7.94
CA TYR A 213 -11.59 -6.95 8.20
C TYR A 213 -10.86 -8.12 8.84
N ILE A 214 -11.66 -9.02 9.44
CA ILE A 214 -11.23 -10.32 9.95
C ILE A 214 -11.77 -11.37 8.99
N LEU A 215 -10.90 -12.26 8.51
CA LEU A 215 -11.27 -13.46 7.79
C LEU A 215 -11.22 -14.65 8.73
N SER A 216 -12.24 -15.52 8.69
CA SER A 216 -12.31 -16.73 9.50
C SER A 216 -12.49 -17.95 8.60
N PHE A 217 -11.78 -19.01 8.93
CA PHE A 217 -11.85 -20.31 8.26
C PHE A 217 -12.24 -21.37 9.30
N ASP A 218 -13.32 -22.09 9.06
CA ASP A 218 -13.85 -23.14 9.91
C ASP A 218 -14.19 -24.36 9.02
N ASP A 219 -13.31 -25.34 9.03
CA ASP A 219 -13.34 -26.51 8.13
C ASP A 219 -13.58 -26.11 6.65
N CYS A 220 -13.00 -24.98 6.24
CA CYS A 220 -13.17 -24.44 4.90
C CYS A 220 -12.42 -25.32 3.90
N ARG A 221 -13.17 -25.92 2.95
CA ARG A 221 -12.60 -26.79 1.92
C ARG A 221 -12.21 -26.00 0.68
N LEU A 222 -10.94 -26.07 0.33
CA LEU A 222 -10.37 -25.46 -0.87
C LEU A 222 -9.83 -26.55 -1.80
N PRO A 223 -10.32 -26.67 -3.03
CA PRO A 223 -9.76 -27.57 -4.05
C PRO A 223 -8.29 -27.26 -4.33
N ASP A 224 -7.51 -28.26 -4.70
CA ASP A 224 -6.10 -28.09 -5.11
C ASP A 224 -5.95 -27.06 -6.27
N ALA A 225 -6.95 -26.95 -7.10
CA ALA A 225 -7.03 -25.96 -8.19
C ALA A 225 -7.04 -24.50 -7.71
N GLN A 226 -7.26 -24.23 -6.42
CA GLN A 226 -7.21 -22.89 -5.83
C GLN A 226 -5.82 -22.53 -5.25
N VAL A 227 -4.84 -23.42 -5.34
CA VAL A 227 -3.44 -23.09 -5.02
C VAL A 227 -2.90 -22.13 -6.07
N LEU A 228 -2.48 -20.94 -5.65
CA LEU A 228 -1.82 -19.96 -6.51
C LEU A 228 -0.30 -20.22 -6.49
N GLY A 229 0.27 -20.47 -7.66
CA GLY A 229 1.65 -20.90 -7.80
C GLY A 229 1.85 -22.34 -7.31
N GLU A 230 2.90 -22.60 -6.54
CA GLU A 230 3.28 -23.93 -6.07
C GLU A 230 2.94 -24.14 -4.60
N VAL A 231 2.61 -25.39 -4.24
CA VAL A 231 2.49 -25.80 -2.83
C VAL A 231 3.82 -25.55 -2.11
N ASP A 232 3.75 -24.95 -0.92
CA ASP A 232 4.91 -24.54 -0.11
C ASP A 232 5.74 -23.38 -0.72
N GLY A 233 5.37 -22.88 -1.90
CA GLY A 233 6.02 -21.76 -2.60
C GLY A 233 5.58 -20.36 -2.15
N GLY A 234 4.57 -20.25 -1.30
CA GLY A 234 3.91 -18.98 -0.94
C GLY A 234 4.84 -17.94 -0.30
N PHE A 235 5.93 -18.36 0.35
CA PHE A 235 6.88 -17.40 0.91
C PHE A 235 7.67 -16.63 -0.17
N ALA A 236 7.95 -17.23 -1.31
CA ALA A 236 8.58 -16.55 -2.44
C ALA A 236 7.61 -15.52 -3.05
N VAL A 237 6.37 -15.94 -3.30
CA VAL A 237 5.28 -15.07 -3.79
C VAL A 237 5.03 -13.88 -2.85
N MET A 238 5.00 -14.12 -1.54
CA MET A 238 4.87 -13.09 -0.51
C MET A 238 6.00 -12.05 -0.57
N ASN A 239 7.25 -12.50 -0.71
CA ASN A 239 8.39 -11.59 -0.80
C ASN A 239 8.31 -10.72 -2.05
N GLU A 240 7.95 -11.27 -3.18
CA GLU A 240 7.78 -10.53 -4.44
C GLU A 240 6.72 -9.43 -4.30
N TRP A 241 5.58 -9.76 -3.72
CA TRP A 241 4.55 -8.78 -3.39
C TRP A 241 5.06 -7.69 -2.45
N LEU A 242 5.78 -8.07 -1.36
CA LEU A 242 6.32 -7.11 -0.40
C LEU A 242 7.34 -6.15 -1.01
N TYR A 243 8.05 -6.52 -2.08
CA TYR A 243 8.92 -5.59 -2.80
C TYR A 243 8.10 -4.47 -3.46
N ALA A 244 7.08 -4.84 -4.22
CA ALA A 244 6.24 -3.89 -4.92
C ALA A 244 5.52 -2.96 -3.94
N THR A 245 4.85 -3.51 -2.91
CA THR A 245 4.05 -2.71 -1.97
C THR A 245 4.90 -1.76 -1.13
N ARG A 246 6.12 -2.12 -0.71
CA ARG A 246 7.01 -1.20 0.01
C ARG A 246 7.41 0.02 -0.80
N LEU A 247 7.63 -0.16 -2.09
CA LEU A 247 7.93 0.95 -3.00
C LEU A 247 6.70 1.86 -3.17
N THR A 248 5.52 1.27 -3.34
CA THR A 248 4.23 1.99 -3.38
C THR A 248 4.00 2.81 -2.10
N VAL A 249 4.23 2.23 -0.91
CA VAL A 249 4.12 2.95 0.37
C VAL A 249 5.11 4.12 0.43
N ALA A 250 6.35 3.95 -0.04
CA ALA A 250 7.32 5.04 -0.08
C ALA A 250 6.84 6.20 -0.97
N ALA A 251 6.38 5.88 -2.18
CA ALA A 251 5.83 6.86 -3.13
C ALA A 251 4.61 7.59 -2.55
N PHE A 252 3.68 6.83 -1.96
CA PHE A 252 2.49 7.36 -1.31
C PHE A 252 2.84 8.35 -0.17
N CYS A 253 3.82 8.00 0.67
CA CYS A 253 4.30 8.89 1.72
C CYS A 253 4.85 10.22 1.17
N VAL A 254 5.62 10.16 0.07
CA VAL A 254 6.14 11.37 -0.59
C VAL A 254 4.99 12.25 -1.10
N GLY A 255 4.01 11.67 -1.77
CA GLY A 255 2.83 12.39 -2.28
C GLY A 255 2.05 13.08 -1.16
N ARG A 256 1.78 12.38 -0.07
CA ARG A 256 1.10 12.92 1.11
C ARG A 256 1.91 14.04 1.76
N ALA A 257 3.22 13.87 1.88
CA ALA A 257 4.11 14.89 2.44
C ALA A 257 4.13 16.17 1.58
N ARG A 258 4.14 16.04 0.25
CA ARG A 258 4.05 17.19 -0.68
C ARG A 258 2.74 17.95 -0.48
N ARG A 259 1.61 17.25 -0.34
CA ARG A 259 0.32 17.92 -0.05
C ARG A 259 0.33 18.64 1.31
N CYS A 260 0.89 18.02 2.36
CA CYS A 260 1.05 18.66 3.66
C CYS A 260 1.92 19.93 3.56
N PHE A 261 3.01 19.83 2.82
CA PHE A 261 3.91 20.95 2.57
C PHE A 261 3.21 22.11 1.85
N ASP A 262 2.40 21.84 0.82
CA ASP A 262 1.63 22.84 0.10
C ASP A 262 0.71 23.62 1.07
N TYR A 263 0.01 22.91 1.97
CA TYR A 263 -0.79 23.54 3.02
C TYR A 263 0.04 24.39 3.98
N ALA A 264 1.15 23.87 4.48
CA ALA A 264 2.02 24.59 5.42
C ALA A 264 2.62 25.84 4.81
N LEU A 265 3.08 25.76 3.54
CA LEU A 265 3.67 26.87 2.80
C LEU A 265 2.66 28.01 2.60
N ASN A 266 1.46 27.68 2.10
CA ASN A 266 0.41 28.65 1.86
C ASN A 266 -0.04 29.31 3.17
N TYR A 267 -0.28 28.51 4.21
CA TYR A 267 -0.67 29.04 5.52
C TYR A 267 0.41 29.95 6.13
N ALA A 268 1.69 29.57 6.03
CA ALA A 268 2.79 30.39 6.52
C ALA A 268 2.94 31.71 5.76
N ALA A 269 2.61 31.73 4.46
CA ALA A 269 2.65 32.94 3.63
C ALA A 269 1.48 33.91 3.91
N GLU A 270 0.30 33.41 4.29
CA GLU A 270 -0.93 34.20 4.43
C GLU A 270 -1.23 34.55 5.87
N ARG A 271 -1.05 33.66 6.82
CA ARG A 271 -1.36 33.84 8.24
C ARG A 271 -0.49 34.93 8.86
N LYS A 272 -1.10 35.94 9.42
CA LYS A 272 -0.39 37.09 10.06
C LYS A 272 -0.44 36.99 11.58
N GLN A 273 0.70 37.20 12.21
CA GLN A 273 0.87 37.45 13.64
C GLN A 273 1.95 38.50 13.83
N PHE A 274 1.85 39.31 14.89
CA PHE A 274 2.79 40.39 15.17
C PHE A 274 2.97 41.34 13.96
N GLY A 275 1.87 41.58 13.20
CA GLY A 275 1.84 42.51 12.08
C GLY A 275 2.40 42.01 10.74
N GLN A 276 2.84 40.75 10.63
CA GLN A 276 3.43 40.19 9.41
C GLN A 276 3.07 38.71 9.20
N PRO A 277 3.23 38.17 7.98
CA PRO A 277 3.09 36.73 7.73
C PRO A 277 4.00 35.91 8.64
N ILE A 278 3.50 34.75 9.15
CA ILE A 278 4.26 33.93 10.08
C ILE A 278 5.51 33.31 9.43
N GLY A 279 5.50 33.08 8.12
CA GLY A 279 6.65 32.57 7.36
C GLY A 279 7.88 33.51 7.38
N LYS A 280 7.71 34.79 7.76
CA LYS A 280 8.83 35.73 7.94
C LYS A 280 9.62 35.52 9.24
N PHE A 281 9.06 34.76 10.18
CA PHE A 281 9.80 34.38 11.40
C PHE A 281 10.70 33.20 11.11
N GLN A 282 11.99 33.27 11.45
CA GLN A 282 12.98 32.23 11.17
C GLN A 282 12.55 30.86 11.68
N GLY A 283 11.94 30.79 12.88
CA GLY A 283 11.47 29.53 13.45
C GLY A 283 10.44 28.80 12.57
N VAL A 284 9.56 29.53 11.86
CA VAL A 284 8.60 28.95 10.91
C VAL A 284 9.27 28.71 9.56
N GLY A 285 10.04 29.68 9.05
CA GLY A 285 10.74 29.55 7.76
C GLY A 285 11.70 28.36 7.74
N PHE A 286 12.39 28.07 8.84
CA PHE A 286 13.27 26.91 8.95
C PHE A 286 12.51 25.57 8.95
N GLN A 287 11.31 25.51 9.53
CA GLN A 287 10.46 24.32 9.40
C GLN A 287 10.07 24.05 7.95
N ILE A 288 9.66 25.10 7.20
CA ILE A 288 9.36 24.99 5.76
C ILE A 288 10.58 24.48 4.97
N ALA A 289 11.77 25.03 5.23
CA ALA A 289 13.01 24.58 4.57
C ALA A 289 13.36 23.14 4.91
N ASN A 290 13.22 22.72 6.17
CA ASN A 290 13.48 21.34 6.58
C ASN A 290 12.50 20.37 5.93
N MET A 291 11.20 20.70 5.91
CA MET A 291 10.17 19.83 5.30
C MET A 291 10.49 19.56 3.82
N ILE A 292 10.74 20.58 3.01
CA ILE A 292 11.00 20.35 1.57
C ILE A 292 12.30 19.60 1.35
N THR A 293 13.35 19.85 2.13
CA THR A 293 14.62 19.13 2.03
C THR A 293 14.44 17.63 2.31
N GLU A 294 13.68 17.28 3.35
CA GLU A 294 13.40 15.87 3.68
C GLU A 294 12.48 15.20 2.65
N ILE A 295 11.49 15.92 2.12
CA ILE A 295 10.61 15.40 1.06
C ILE A 295 11.42 15.10 -0.20
N ASP A 296 12.29 15.99 -0.64
CA ASP A 296 13.11 15.80 -1.82
C ASP A 296 14.08 14.62 -1.63
N ALA A 297 14.69 14.49 -0.45
CA ALA A 297 15.53 13.33 -0.13
C ALA A 297 14.75 12.00 -0.20
N ALA A 298 13.53 11.97 0.34
CA ALA A 298 12.66 10.79 0.28
C ALA A 298 12.25 10.45 -1.17
N ASP A 299 11.92 11.47 -1.96
CA ASP A 299 11.54 11.32 -3.37
C ASP A 299 12.68 10.70 -4.17
N TRP A 300 13.90 11.22 -4.03
CA TRP A 300 15.08 10.67 -4.71
C TRP A 300 15.40 9.23 -4.31
N LEU A 301 15.30 8.88 -3.04
CA LEU A 301 15.47 7.49 -2.59
C LEU A 301 14.43 6.57 -3.23
N THR A 302 13.18 7.03 -3.33
CA THR A 302 12.06 6.27 -3.88
C THR A 302 12.22 6.06 -5.39
N LEU A 303 12.50 7.14 -6.14
CA LEU A 303 12.71 7.07 -7.58
C LEU A 303 13.96 6.27 -7.95
N SER A 304 15.03 6.37 -7.16
CA SER A 304 16.24 5.56 -7.36
C SER A 304 15.96 4.07 -7.18
N ALA A 305 15.12 3.68 -6.20
CA ALA A 305 14.74 2.28 -6.01
C ALA A 305 13.89 1.75 -7.18
N ALA A 306 12.96 2.56 -7.69
CA ALA A 306 12.13 2.23 -8.85
C ALA A 306 12.97 2.06 -10.12
N TRP A 307 13.88 3.01 -10.41
CA TRP A 307 14.81 2.95 -11.54
C TRP A 307 15.67 1.69 -11.51
N ARG A 308 16.15 1.28 -10.33
CA ARG A 308 16.94 0.04 -10.21
C ARG A 308 16.17 -1.21 -10.62
N LEU A 309 14.86 -1.25 -10.34
CA LEU A 309 13.99 -2.35 -10.78
C LEU A 309 13.86 -2.38 -12.30
N ASP A 310 13.69 -1.23 -12.94
CA ASP A 310 13.61 -1.12 -14.41
C ASP A 310 14.91 -1.54 -15.09
N GLU A 311 16.07 -1.28 -14.46
CA GLU A 311 17.40 -1.72 -14.91
C GLU A 311 17.75 -3.17 -14.51
N ALA A 312 16.80 -3.93 -13.94
CA ALA A 312 17.01 -5.28 -13.40
C ALA A 312 18.19 -5.40 -12.42
N LEU A 313 18.45 -4.34 -11.66
CA LEU A 313 19.49 -4.29 -10.63
C LEU A 313 18.93 -4.73 -9.27
N PRO A 314 19.77 -5.31 -8.39
CA PRO A 314 19.35 -5.59 -7.01
C PRO A 314 18.84 -4.32 -6.32
N ALA A 315 17.60 -4.36 -5.79
CA ALA A 315 16.92 -3.19 -5.22
C ALA A 315 16.35 -3.40 -3.80
N ASN A 316 16.55 -4.58 -3.19
CA ASN A 316 15.94 -4.91 -1.89
C ASN A 316 16.30 -3.91 -0.79
N ARG A 317 17.56 -3.58 -0.65
CA ARG A 317 18.05 -2.60 0.31
C ARG A 317 17.53 -1.20 0.00
N GLU A 318 17.53 -0.81 -1.25
CA GLU A 318 17.10 0.51 -1.72
C GLU A 318 15.62 0.72 -1.48
N ILE A 319 14.78 -0.28 -1.77
CA ILE A 319 13.33 -0.27 -1.48
C ILE A 319 13.11 -0.17 0.03
N ALA A 320 13.81 -0.97 0.84
CA ALA A 320 13.71 -0.89 2.29
C ALA A 320 14.14 0.48 2.82
N SER A 321 15.19 1.08 2.26
CA SER A 321 15.68 2.42 2.61
C SER A 321 14.67 3.51 2.23
N ALA A 322 14.07 3.41 1.04
CA ALA A 322 13.04 4.33 0.57
C ALA A 322 11.82 4.28 1.49
N LYS A 323 11.28 3.08 1.77
CA LYS A 323 10.12 2.90 2.65
C LYS A 323 10.40 3.41 4.06
N LEU A 324 11.54 3.07 4.63
CA LEU A 324 11.94 3.53 5.95
C LEU A 324 12.01 5.06 6.00
N TYR A 325 12.76 5.65 5.09
CA TYR A 325 12.98 7.10 5.13
C TYR A 325 11.69 7.88 4.83
N ALA A 326 10.92 7.48 3.81
CA ALA A 326 9.70 8.16 3.40
C ALA A 326 8.61 8.12 4.50
N SER A 327 8.41 6.97 5.16
CA SER A 327 7.41 6.86 6.23
C SER A 327 7.81 7.64 7.49
N GLU A 328 9.08 7.65 7.86
CA GLU A 328 9.60 8.45 8.98
C GLU A 328 9.57 9.95 8.64
N MET A 329 9.92 10.34 7.43
CA MET A 329 9.82 11.71 6.92
C MET A 329 8.37 12.20 6.96
N LEU A 330 7.41 11.42 6.47
CA LEU A 330 6.00 11.80 6.48
C LEU A 330 5.51 12.09 7.90
N ALA A 331 5.88 11.29 8.90
CA ALA A 331 5.53 11.53 10.30
C ALA A 331 6.05 12.88 10.79
N ARG A 332 7.29 13.25 10.43
CA ARG A 332 7.87 14.56 10.80
C ARG A 332 7.20 15.72 10.06
N VAL A 333 6.97 15.57 8.76
CA VAL A 333 6.35 16.61 7.92
C VAL A 333 4.92 16.90 8.38
N THR A 334 4.12 15.88 8.67
CA THR A 334 2.74 16.07 9.14
C THR A 334 2.69 16.74 10.51
N ASP A 335 3.59 16.37 11.42
CA ASP A 335 3.72 17.00 12.74
C ASP A 335 4.15 18.46 12.64
N GLN A 336 5.13 18.78 11.80
CA GLN A 336 5.57 20.15 11.53
C GLN A 336 4.47 20.98 10.86
N THR A 337 3.71 20.40 9.93
CA THR A 337 2.57 21.06 9.29
C THR A 337 1.51 21.42 10.33
N LEU A 338 1.16 20.50 11.21
CA LEU A 338 0.23 20.74 12.32
C LEU A 338 0.74 21.87 13.22
N GLN A 339 2.03 21.87 13.56
CA GLN A 339 2.67 22.92 14.35
C GLN A 339 2.60 24.30 13.67
N VAL A 340 2.81 24.39 12.35
CA VAL A 340 2.70 25.62 11.57
C VAL A 340 1.27 26.18 11.59
N PHE A 341 0.26 25.29 11.52
CA PHE A 341 -1.15 25.67 11.61
C PHE A 341 -1.58 26.10 13.03
N GLY A 342 -0.83 25.67 14.06
CA GLY A 342 -1.19 25.91 15.45
C GLY A 342 -2.54 25.31 15.79
N GLY A 343 -3.39 26.04 16.53
CA GLY A 343 -4.72 25.53 16.93
C GLY A 343 -5.61 25.08 15.78
N MET A 344 -5.52 25.73 14.61
CA MET A 344 -6.29 25.35 13.42
C MET A 344 -5.86 24.00 12.82
N GLY A 345 -4.63 23.55 13.08
CA GLY A 345 -4.17 22.24 12.66
C GLY A 345 -4.84 21.07 13.36
N LEU A 346 -5.50 21.32 14.50
CA LEU A 346 -6.24 20.33 15.28
C LEU A 346 -7.75 20.32 14.97
N MET A 347 -8.21 21.26 14.14
CA MET A 347 -9.63 21.39 13.77
C MET A 347 -9.88 20.66 12.44
N ASP A 348 -11.10 20.15 12.26
CA ASP A 348 -11.53 19.43 11.08
C ASP A 348 -11.84 20.32 9.85
N ASP A 349 -11.72 21.64 10.00
CA ASP A 349 -11.79 22.61 8.89
C ASP A 349 -10.68 22.42 7.84
N PHE A 350 -9.56 21.80 8.24
CA PHE A 350 -8.43 21.45 7.38
C PHE A 350 -8.05 19.98 7.53
N PRO A 351 -7.54 19.33 6.49
CA PRO A 351 -7.20 17.90 6.56
C PRO A 351 -5.88 17.62 7.31
N ILE A 352 -5.37 18.56 8.09
CA ILE A 352 -4.02 18.51 8.68
C ILE A 352 -3.95 17.45 9.80
N GLU A 353 -4.94 17.47 10.71
CA GLU A 353 -5.00 16.46 11.78
C GLU A 353 -5.18 15.04 11.22
N ARG A 354 -5.94 14.91 10.12
CA ARG A 354 -6.15 13.65 9.39
C ARG A 354 -4.83 13.12 8.86
N PHE A 355 -4.04 13.96 8.18
CA PHE A 355 -2.74 13.57 7.64
C PHE A 355 -1.76 13.15 8.75
N TRP A 356 -1.80 13.82 9.90
CA TRP A 356 -0.99 13.46 11.06
C TRP A 356 -1.38 12.08 11.62
N ARG A 357 -2.68 11.78 11.75
CA ARG A 357 -3.17 10.45 12.17
C ARG A 357 -2.80 9.37 11.15
N ASP A 358 -3.01 9.65 9.87
CA ASP A 358 -2.74 8.71 8.78
C ASP A 358 -1.26 8.35 8.69
N ALA A 359 -0.36 9.31 8.85
CA ALA A 359 1.08 9.09 8.80
C ALA A 359 1.57 8.03 9.80
N ARG A 360 0.81 7.75 10.86
CA ARG A 360 1.28 6.83 11.92
C ARG A 360 1.32 5.38 11.46
N VAL A 361 0.38 4.93 10.64
CA VAL A 361 0.33 3.54 10.16
C VAL A 361 1.40 3.23 9.12
N GLU A 362 1.87 4.24 8.36
CA GLU A 362 2.88 4.08 7.32
C GLU A 362 4.21 3.48 7.83
N ARG A 363 4.49 3.68 9.11
CA ARG A 363 5.67 3.14 9.80
C ARG A 363 5.46 1.72 10.32
N ILE A 364 4.24 1.15 10.16
CA ILE A 364 3.84 -0.15 10.72
C ILE A 364 3.57 -1.18 9.61
N TRP A 365 2.67 -0.88 8.68
CA TRP A 365 2.26 -1.84 7.66
C TRP A 365 3.35 -2.11 6.62
N ASP A 366 3.19 -3.19 5.86
CA ASP A 366 4.12 -3.65 4.80
C ASP A 366 5.58 -3.84 5.28
N GLY A 367 5.70 -4.17 6.56
CA GLY A 367 6.95 -4.28 7.30
C GLY A 367 7.31 -3.00 8.04
N THR A 368 7.37 -3.11 9.37
CA THR A 368 7.64 -1.97 10.25
C THR A 368 8.98 -1.30 9.95
N SER A 369 9.18 -0.09 10.48
CA SER A 369 10.48 0.61 10.41
C SER A 369 11.64 -0.26 10.92
N GLU A 370 11.39 -1.10 11.92
CA GLU A 370 12.38 -2.06 12.47
C GLU A 370 12.68 -3.17 11.45
N ILE A 371 11.66 -3.70 10.77
CA ILE A 371 11.84 -4.70 9.70
C ILE A 371 12.64 -4.11 8.54
N GLN A 372 12.38 -2.85 8.13
CA GLN A 372 13.18 -2.20 7.09
C GLN A 372 14.65 -2.07 7.52
N ARG A 373 14.91 -1.64 8.76
CA ARG A 373 16.28 -1.58 9.33
C ARG A 373 16.95 -2.95 9.35
N HIS A 374 16.20 -3.99 9.71
CA HIS A 374 16.70 -5.37 9.69
C HIS A 374 17.08 -5.82 8.28
N ILE A 375 16.26 -5.52 7.25
CA ILE A 375 16.57 -5.83 5.85
C ILE A 375 17.86 -5.13 5.43
N ILE A 376 17.97 -3.84 5.68
CA ILE A 376 19.13 -3.02 5.32
C ILE A 376 20.41 -3.54 6.01
N SER A 377 20.37 -3.72 7.33
CA SER A 377 21.53 -4.17 8.10
C SER A 377 21.98 -5.56 7.68
N ARG A 378 21.05 -6.49 7.48
CA ARG A 378 21.34 -7.85 7.02
C ARG A 378 21.97 -7.87 5.62
N ASP A 379 21.48 -7.05 4.69
CA ASP A 379 22.05 -6.95 3.36
C ASP A 379 23.50 -6.47 3.41
N LEU A 380 23.79 -5.47 4.23
CA LEU A 380 25.12 -4.88 4.38
C LEU A 380 26.10 -5.78 5.15
N LEU A 381 25.62 -6.51 6.17
CA LEU A 381 26.50 -7.30 7.05
C LEU A 381 26.69 -8.75 6.60
N ARG A 382 25.78 -9.27 5.76
CA ARG A 382 25.87 -10.63 5.23
C ARG A 382 27.21 -10.97 4.57
N PRO A 383 27.86 -10.10 3.76
CA PRO A 383 29.17 -10.38 3.19
C PRO A 383 30.29 -10.56 4.23
N PHE A 384 30.10 -10.08 5.44
CA PHE A 384 31.06 -10.19 6.55
C PHE A 384 30.72 -11.34 7.51
N GLY A 385 29.70 -12.17 7.18
CA GLY A 385 29.34 -13.33 7.98
C GLY A 385 28.49 -13.01 9.22
N ALA A 386 27.90 -11.81 9.29
CA ALA A 386 27.07 -11.36 10.40
C ALA A 386 25.57 -11.30 10.04
#